data_4374eec4bdbb2d639629de6139b23fe9
#
_entry.id   4374eec4bdbb2d639629de6139b23fe9
#
_cell.length_a   1.000
_cell.length_b   1.000
_cell.length_c   1.000
_cell.angle_alpha   90.00
_cell.angle_beta   90.00
_cell.angle_gamma   90.00
#
_symmetry.space_group_name_H-M   'P 1'
#
loop_
_entity.id
_entity.type
_entity.pdbx_description
1 polymer ?
#
loop_
_entity_poly.entity_id
_entity_poly.type
_entity_poly.pdbx_seq_one_letter_code
_entity_poly.pdbx_strand_id
1 'polypeptide(L)'
;CDNSIYAYQEQICNGYITLKGGHRVGITGNVVFKENKIINISYISSLNFRIARQVLNCSYKTFEYIINLDKNTVFNSIIVSPPGRGKTTILRDLVRNISNGIPEIGFRGVNVGLADERSEIAAMYKGIPQNDVGLRTDVLDNIPKSIGMKMLIRSMSPKVIVADEIGREEDVEAINYAVCSGIKGVFTAHGDSIEDIIKNPILGKLYNTNTFERFLFLDENRKIICKNIR
;
A
#
# COMPACT_ATOMS: atom_id res chain seq x y z
N CYS A 1 15.17 21.08 -3.61
CA CYS A 1 14.62 21.44 -2.27
C CYS A 1 13.95 22.83 -2.25
N ASP A 2 13.50 23.36 -3.39
CA ASP A 2 12.74 24.63 -3.50
C ASP A 2 13.32 25.75 -2.59
N ASN A 3 14.64 25.85 -2.54
CA ASN A 3 15.44 26.78 -1.72
C ASN A 3 15.32 26.62 -0.19
N SER A 4 14.71 25.54 0.32
CA SER A 4 14.64 25.29 1.76
C SER A 4 14.94 23.84 2.11
N ILE A 5 16.10 23.59 2.69
CA ILE A 5 16.47 22.27 3.21
C ILE A 5 15.61 21.89 4.43
N TYR A 6 15.15 22.87 5.19
CA TYR A 6 14.33 22.67 6.39
C TYR A 6 12.98 21.99 6.09
N ALA A 7 12.39 22.29 4.92
CA ALA A 7 11.14 21.66 4.49
C ALA A 7 11.27 20.15 4.20
N TYR A 8 12.49 19.66 4.06
CA TYR A 8 12.82 18.26 3.77
C TYR A 8 13.57 17.57 4.91
N GLN A 9 13.71 18.24 6.07
CA GLN A 9 14.50 17.73 7.20
C GLN A 9 14.12 16.32 7.60
N GLU A 10 12.82 16.04 7.74
CA GLU A 10 12.32 14.71 8.11
C GLU A 10 12.67 13.67 7.05
N GLN A 11 12.51 14.00 5.77
CA GLN A 11 12.85 13.10 4.67
C GLN A 11 14.37 12.84 4.62
N ILE A 12 15.18 13.87 4.85
CA ILE A 12 16.64 13.74 4.91
C ILE A 12 17.05 12.82 6.06
N CYS A 13 16.43 12.96 7.22
CA CYS A 13 16.66 12.06 8.36
C CYS A 13 16.28 10.60 8.03
N ASN A 14 15.31 10.39 7.14
CA ASN A 14 14.93 9.08 6.62
C ASN A 14 15.82 8.59 5.47
N GLY A 15 16.85 9.35 5.09
CA GLY A 15 17.84 9.00 4.05
C GLY A 15 17.38 9.18 2.62
N TYR A 16 16.27 9.86 2.35
CA TYR A 16 15.81 10.14 1.00
C TYR A 16 14.95 11.41 0.95
N ILE A 17 14.80 11.97 -0.25
CA ILE A 17 13.81 13.01 -0.57
C ILE A 17 12.92 12.54 -1.72
N THR A 18 11.65 12.96 -1.70
CA THR A 18 10.72 12.75 -2.79
C THR A 18 10.65 14.00 -3.65
N LEU A 19 10.79 13.84 -4.96
CA LEU A 19 10.68 14.90 -5.95
C LEU A 19 9.30 14.88 -6.62
N LYS A 20 8.95 16.00 -7.25
CA LYS A 20 7.77 16.08 -8.11
C LYS A 20 7.80 14.94 -9.15
N GLY A 21 6.66 14.29 -9.38
CA GLY A 21 6.57 13.07 -10.19
C GLY A 21 6.79 11.77 -9.40
N GLY A 22 6.92 11.85 -8.07
CA GLY A 22 7.08 10.67 -7.20
C GLY A 22 8.46 10.03 -7.22
N HIS A 23 9.44 10.66 -7.87
CA HIS A 23 10.80 10.17 -7.92
C HIS A 23 11.45 10.27 -6.54
N ARG A 24 12.24 9.27 -6.15
CA ARG A 24 12.99 9.28 -4.90
C ARG A 24 14.47 9.47 -5.14
N VAL A 25 15.09 10.32 -4.34
CA VAL A 25 16.54 10.49 -4.29
C VAL A 25 17.04 10.04 -2.94
N GLY A 26 17.64 8.86 -2.90
CA GLY A 26 18.35 8.34 -1.72
C GLY A 26 19.61 9.18 -1.47
N ILE A 27 19.90 9.43 -0.22
CA ILE A 27 20.99 10.29 0.22
C ILE A 27 21.90 9.51 1.15
N THR A 28 23.20 9.54 0.93
CA THR A 28 24.20 9.04 1.87
C THR A 28 25.19 10.15 2.23
N GLY A 29 25.74 10.08 3.43
CA GLY A 29 26.66 11.06 3.94
C GLY A 29 27.01 10.77 5.40
N ASN A 30 27.53 11.76 6.11
CA ASN A 30 27.83 11.67 7.53
C ASN A 30 26.55 11.91 8.35
N VAL A 31 26.10 10.87 9.08
CA VAL A 31 24.91 10.93 9.91
C VAL A 31 25.19 11.65 11.22
N VAL A 32 24.41 12.67 11.53
CA VAL A 32 24.41 13.33 12.83
C VAL A 32 23.36 12.66 13.72
N PHE A 33 23.84 11.93 14.74
CA PHE A 33 23.00 11.12 15.63
C PHE A 33 23.02 11.72 17.05
N LYS A 34 21.86 11.97 17.62
CA LYS A 34 21.71 12.50 18.98
C LYS A 34 20.45 11.93 19.63
N GLU A 35 20.53 11.62 20.92
CA GLU A 35 19.38 11.13 21.72
C GLU A 35 18.62 9.96 21.05
N ASN A 36 19.39 9.01 20.51
CA ASN A 36 18.88 7.83 19.81
C ASN A 36 18.07 8.15 18.52
N LYS A 37 18.27 9.35 17.93
CA LYS A 37 17.60 9.78 16.70
C LYS A 37 18.59 10.36 15.68
N ILE A 38 18.32 10.13 14.42
CA ILE A 38 19.01 10.83 13.33
C ILE A 38 18.41 12.23 13.25
N ILE A 39 19.24 13.25 13.39
CA ILE A 39 18.84 14.66 13.31
C ILE A 39 19.26 15.33 12.01
N ASN A 40 20.26 14.78 11.32
CA ASN A 40 20.67 15.28 10.01
C ASN A 40 21.60 14.30 9.30
N ILE A 41 21.78 14.50 7.97
CA ILE A 41 22.86 13.93 7.18
C ILE A 41 23.67 15.10 6.61
N SER A 42 24.94 15.17 6.99
CA SER A 42 25.89 16.18 6.53
C SER A 42 26.91 15.54 5.57
N TYR A 43 27.69 16.37 4.88
CA TYR A 43 28.73 15.92 3.95
C TYR A 43 28.21 14.81 3.02
N ILE A 44 27.18 15.14 2.23
CA ILE A 44 26.55 14.21 1.29
C ILE A 44 27.61 13.63 0.36
N SER A 45 27.76 12.30 0.38
CA SER A 45 28.78 11.57 -0.39
C SER A 45 28.24 10.98 -1.68
N SER A 46 26.98 10.53 -1.69
CA SER A 46 26.34 10.03 -2.91
C SER A 46 24.83 10.23 -2.94
N LEU A 47 24.27 10.20 -4.14
CA LEU A 47 22.84 10.28 -4.42
C LEU A 47 22.43 9.10 -5.30
N ASN A 48 21.28 8.48 -4.97
CA ASN A 48 20.69 7.41 -5.76
C ASN A 48 19.31 7.85 -6.28
N PHE A 49 19.20 8.11 -7.58
CA PHE A 49 17.95 8.51 -8.22
C PHE A 49 17.12 7.28 -8.59
N ARG A 50 15.98 7.11 -7.95
CA ARG A 50 14.99 6.09 -8.26
C ARG A 50 13.84 6.74 -9.01
N ILE A 51 13.75 6.46 -10.31
CA ILE A 51 12.70 7.00 -11.17
C ILE A 51 11.42 6.20 -10.96
N ALA A 52 10.39 6.85 -10.44
CA ALA A 52 9.07 6.27 -10.31
C ALA A 52 8.45 6.07 -11.70
N ARG A 53 7.78 4.94 -11.90
CA ARG A 53 6.98 4.66 -13.08
C ARG A 53 5.66 4.05 -12.65
N GLN A 54 4.57 4.57 -13.18
CA GLN A 54 3.27 3.96 -13.03
C GLN A 54 2.99 3.04 -14.23
N VAL A 55 2.49 1.84 -13.94
CA VAL A 55 2.06 0.88 -14.95
C VAL A 55 0.54 0.74 -14.83
N LEU A 56 -0.17 1.32 -15.79
CA LEU A 56 -1.63 1.28 -15.85
C LEU A 56 -2.12 -0.06 -16.39
N ASN A 57 -3.31 -0.47 -15.95
CA ASN A 57 -4.02 -1.69 -16.38
C ASN A 57 -3.27 -3.00 -16.06
N CYS A 58 -2.23 -2.97 -15.23
CA CYS A 58 -1.52 -4.18 -14.83
C CYS A 58 -2.32 -5.06 -13.86
N SER A 59 -3.35 -4.50 -13.21
CA SER A 59 -4.23 -5.21 -12.28
C SER A 59 -5.42 -5.91 -12.97
N TYR A 60 -5.61 -5.78 -14.28
CA TYR A 60 -6.77 -6.31 -15.01
C TYR A 60 -7.08 -7.78 -14.65
N LYS A 61 -6.06 -8.64 -14.63
CA LYS A 61 -6.21 -10.07 -14.32
C LYS A 61 -6.61 -10.36 -12.85
N THR A 62 -6.63 -9.36 -11.97
CA THR A 62 -7.05 -9.54 -10.57
C THR A 62 -8.52 -9.24 -10.38
N PHE A 63 -9.19 -8.57 -11.32
CA PHE A 63 -10.56 -8.07 -11.13
C PHE A 63 -11.54 -9.19 -10.86
N GLU A 64 -11.47 -10.30 -11.61
CA GLU A 64 -12.34 -11.46 -11.45
C GLU A 64 -12.29 -12.09 -10.05
N TYR A 65 -11.17 -11.89 -9.34
CA TYR A 65 -10.96 -12.44 -7.98
C TYR A 65 -11.28 -11.45 -6.88
N ILE A 66 -11.03 -10.15 -7.12
CA ILE A 66 -11.10 -9.11 -6.09
C ILE A 66 -12.42 -8.35 -6.11
N ILE A 67 -13.01 -8.10 -7.29
CA ILE A 67 -14.23 -7.31 -7.42
C ILE A 67 -15.46 -8.17 -7.09
N ASN A 68 -16.31 -7.65 -6.22
CA ASN A 68 -17.62 -8.22 -5.92
C ASN A 68 -18.70 -7.35 -6.57
N LEU A 69 -19.14 -7.76 -7.76
CA LEU A 69 -20.13 -7.02 -8.54
C LEU A 69 -21.50 -6.98 -7.87
N ASP A 70 -21.92 -8.07 -7.23
CA ASP A 70 -23.24 -8.17 -6.60
C ASP A 70 -23.43 -7.10 -5.51
N LYS A 71 -22.36 -6.82 -4.75
CA LYS A 71 -22.36 -5.85 -3.66
C LYS A 71 -21.75 -4.50 -4.05
N ASN A 72 -21.30 -4.36 -5.28
CA ASN A 72 -20.53 -3.20 -5.77
C ASN A 72 -19.42 -2.80 -4.79
N THR A 73 -18.58 -3.74 -4.44
CA THR A 73 -17.44 -3.58 -3.54
C THR A 73 -16.32 -4.57 -3.89
N VAL A 74 -15.39 -4.84 -2.99
CA VAL A 74 -14.35 -5.85 -3.14
C VAL A 74 -14.54 -6.98 -2.13
N PHE A 75 -13.92 -8.14 -2.39
CA PHE A 75 -13.70 -9.15 -1.38
C PHE A 75 -12.52 -8.73 -0.48
N ASN A 76 -12.56 -9.09 0.80
CA ASN A 76 -11.38 -8.96 1.66
C ASN A 76 -10.26 -9.81 1.08
N SER A 77 -9.23 -9.17 0.55
CA SER A 77 -8.23 -9.84 -0.29
C SER A 77 -6.81 -9.50 0.15
N ILE A 78 -5.93 -10.48 0.01
CA ILE A 78 -4.50 -10.28 0.22
C ILE A 78 -3.72 -10.81 -0.99
N ILE A 79 -2.81 -9.98 -1.52
CA ILE A 79 -1.92 -10.32 -2.63
C ILE A 79 -0.57 -10.71 -2.03
N VAL A 80 -0.14 -11.92 -2.29
CA VAL A 80 1.05 -12.53 -1.69
C VAL A 80 2.07 -12.86 -2.76
N SER A 81 3.30 -12.47 -2.57
CA SER A 81 4.44 -12.96 -3.35
C SER A 81 5.78 -12.56 -2.71
N PRO A 82 6.90 -13.13 -3.15
CA PRO A 82 8.24 -12.64 -2.83
C PRO A 82 8.43 -11.16 -3.19
N PRO A 83 9.48 -10.53 -2.65
CA PRO A 83 9.88 -9.17 -3.05
C PRO A 83 10.13 -9.07 -4.57
N GLY A 84 9.89 -7.88 -5.15
CA GLY A 84 10.20 -7.60 -6.56
C GLY A 84 9.25 -8.17 -7.61
N ARG A 85 8.21 -8.94 -7.23
CA ARG A 85 7.25 -9.56 -8.17
C ARG A 85 6.15 -8.60 -8.65
N GLY A 86 6.09 -7.37 -8.14
CA GLY A 86 5.17 -6.34 -8.62
C GLY A 86 3.88 -6.18 -7.80
N LYS A 87 3.81 -6.71 -6.56
CA LYS A 87 2.65 -6.53 -5.66
C LYS A 87 2.21 -5.06 -5.54
N THR A 88 3.14 -4.18 -5.15
CA THR A 88 2.87 -2.75 -4.99
C THR A 88 2.40 -2.10 -6.30
N THR A 89 2.93 -2.54 -7.45
CA THR A 89 2.53 -2.05 -8.77
C THR A 89 1.08 -2.44 -9.08
N ILE A 90 0.72 -3.71 -8.84
CA ILE A 90 -0.65 -4.21 -9.01
C ILE A 90 -1.58 -3.52 -8.01
N LEU A 91 -1.18 -3.40 -6.74
CA LEU A 91 -1.98 -2.75 -5.71
C LEU A 91 -2.31 -1.30 -6.07
N ARG A 92 -1.32 -0.53 -6.56
CA ARG A 92 -1.51 0.85 -7.02
C ARG A 92 -2.57 0.95 -8.12
N ASP A 93 -2.47 0.11 -9.14
CA ASP A 93 -3.43 0.11 -10.24
C ASP A 93 -4.82 -0.39 -9.80
N LEU A 94 -4.89 -1.33 -8.84
CA LEU A 94 -6.14 -1.74 -8.21
C LEU A 94 -6.81 -0.59 -7.47
N VAL A 95 -6.07 0.17 -6.66
CA VAL A 95 -6.59 1.34 -5.95
C VAL A 95 -7.25 2.31 -6.94
N ARG A 96 -6.57 2.63 -8.04
CA ARG A 96 -7.09 3.49 -9.10
C ARG A 96 -8.40 2.96 -9.68
N ASN A 97 -8.43 1.66 -10.02
CA ASN A 97 -9.60 1.04 -10.65
C ASN A 97 -10.76 0.88 -9.66
N ILE A 98 -10.51 0.52 -8.40
CA ILE A 98 -11.55 0.45 -7.36
C ILE A 98 -12.14 1.84 -7.10
N SER A 99 -11.31 2.87 -7.10
CA SER A 99 -11.72 4.25 -6.89
C SER A 99 -12.54 4.81 -8.08
N ASN A 100 -12.04 4.66 -9.30
CA ASN A 100 -12.68 5.22 -10.49
C ASN A 100 -13.89 4.40 -10.97
N GLY A 101 -13.88 3.10 -10.72
CA GLY A 101 -14.78 2.12 -11.32
C GLY A 101 -14.17 1.45 -12.54
N ILE A 102 -14.82 0.39 -12.98
CA ILE A 102 -14.41 -0.45 -14.11
C ILE A 102 -15.65 -0.66 -14.99
N PRO A 103 -15.94 0.28 -15.92
CA PRO A 103 -17.14 0.26 -16.72
C PRO A 103 -17.31 -1.02 -17.54
N GLU A 104 -16.20 -1.61 -17.99
CA GLU A 104 -16.17 -2.83 -18.82
C GLU A 104 -16.83 -4.04 -18.15
N ILE A 105 -16.82 -4.06 -16.81
CA ILE A 105 -17.46 -5.13 -16.01
C ILE A 105 -18.65 -4.61 -15.20
N GLY A 106 -19.06 -3.36 -15.38
CA GLY A 106 -20.18 -2.75 -14.65
C GLY A 106 -19.88 -2.38 -13.19
N PHE A 107 -18.61 -2.36 -12.78
CA PHE A 107 -18.24 -1.94 -11.41
C PHE A 107 -18.23 -0.42 -11.29
N ARG A 108 -19.08 0.10 -10.41
CA ARG A 108 -19.12 1.53 -10.07
C ARG A 108 -18.08 1.82 -9.00
N GLY A 109 -17.19 2.79 -9.22
CA GLY A 109 -16.15 3.15 -8.27
C GLY A 109 -16.67 3.47 -6.87
N VAL A 110 -15.85 3.17 -5.87
CA VAL A 110 -16.18 3.39 -4.45
C VAL A 110 -15.09 4.20 -3.75
N ASN A 111 -15.40 4.74 -2.58
CA ASN A 111 -14.44 5.49 -1.77
C ASN A 111 -13.39 4.53 -1.21
N VAL A 112 -12.11 4.89 -1.40
CA VAL A 112 -10.95 4.12 -0.97
C VAL A 112 -10.14 4.93 0.04
N GLY A 113 -9.80 4.33 1.18
CA GLY A 113 -8.80 4.86 2.09
C GLY A 113 -7.47 4.15 1.85
N LEU A 114 -6.42 4.89 1.56
CA LEU A 114 -5.08 4.37 1.32
C LEU A 114 -4.13 4.79 2.44
N ALA A 115 -3.65 3.81 3.21
CA ALA A 115 -2.58 3.99 4.19
C ALA A 115 -1.23 3.63 3.55
N ASP A 116 -0.51 4.65 3.07
CA ASP A 116 0.72 4.52 2.29
C ASP A 116 1.95 4.83 3.14
N GLU A 117 2.32 3.91 4.04
CA GLU A 117 3.39 4.10 5.05
C GLU A 117 4.72 4.59 4.43
N ARG A 118 5.05 4.12 3.23
CA ARG A 118 6.31 4.44 2.56
C ARG A 118 6.15 5.44 1.39
N SER A 119 4.95 5.98 1.18
CA SER A 119 4.65 6.82 0.01
C SER A 119 5.05 6.16 -1.32
N GLU A 120 4.85 4.84 -1.44
CA GLU A 120 5.24 4.08 -2.64
C GLU A 120 4.07 3.84 -3.59
N ILE A 121 2.83 3.94 -3.10
CA ILE A 121 1.62 3.76 -3.90
C ILE A 121 1.20 5.09 -4.53
N ALA A 122 0.87 6.07 -3.71
CA ALA A 122 0.45 7.40 -4.17
C ALA A 122 1.63 8.29 -4.56
N ALA A 123 2.82 8.04 -4.00
CA ALA A 123 4.02 8.86 -4.20
C ALA A 123 3.75 10.34 -3.91
N MET A 124 3.26 10.64 -2.72
CA MET A 124 2.81 11.97 -2.35
C MET A 124 3.94 13.02 -2.45
N TYR A 125 3.62 14.15 -3.03
CA TYR A 125 4.49 15.32 -3.07
C TYR A 125 3.69 16.56 -2.67
N LYS A 126 4.05 17.18 -1.54
CA LYS A 126 3.35 18.36 -0.99
C LYS A 126 1.82 18.16 -0.89
N GLY A 127 1.39 16.99 -0.41
CA GLY A 127 -0.03 16.65 -0.23
C GLY A 127 -0.77 16.24 -1.52
N ILE A 128 -0.08 16.13 -2.65
CA ILE A 128 -0.68 15.77 -3.95
C ILE A 128 -0.14 14.40 -4.40
N PRO A 129 -1.00 13.40 -4.68
CA PRO A 129 -0.58 12.15 -5.29
C PRO A 129 0.09 12.39 -6.64
N GLN A 130 1.25 11.79 -6.86
CA GLN A 130 1.98 11.88 -8.14
C GLN A 130 1.64 10.70 -9.05
N ASN A 131 1.20 9.59 -8.48
CA ASN A 131 0.58 8.49 -9.20
C ASN A 131 -0.92 8.70 -9.24
N ASP A 132 -1.56 8.26 -10.32
CA ASP A 132 -3.01 8.19 -10.40
C ASP A 132 -3.50 7.06 -9.49
N VAL A 133 -4.13 7.41 -8.39
CA VAL A 133 -4.76 6.50 -7.43
C VAL A 133 -6.29 6.56 -7.48
N GLY A 134 -6.83 7.32 -8.44
CA GLY A 134 -8.26 7.49 -8.66
C GLY A 134 -8.90 8.62 -7.85
N LEU A 135 -10.03 9.11 -8.35
CA LEU A 135 -10.68 10.34 -7.87
C LEU A 135 -11.35 10.22 -6.48
N ARG A 136 -11.62 8.99 -6.02
CA ARG A 136 -12.30 8.73 -4.74
C ARG A 136 -11.35 8.08 -3.73
N THR A 137 -10.05 8.39 -3.81
CA THR A 137 -9.03 7.84 -2.91
C THR A 137 -8.53 8.92 -1.97
N ASP A 138 -8.73 8.71 -0.67
CA ASP A 138 -8.14 9.50 0.39
C ASP A 138 -6.84 8.85 0.84
N VAL A 139 -5.75 9.61 0.88
CA VAL A 139 -4.41 9.10 1.16
C VAL A 139 -3.87 9.67 2.47
N LEU A 140 -3.38 8.79 3.34
CA LEU A 140 -2.47 9.14 4.42
C LEU A 140 -1.12 8.49 4.15
N ASP A 141 -0.07 9.29 4.04
CA ASP A 141 1.29 8.84 3.79
C ASP A 141 2.25 9.16 4.93
N ASN A 142 3.43 8.54 4.91
CA ASN A 142 4.48 8.73 5.93
C ASN A 142 4.00 8.48 7.39
N ILE A 143 3.05 7.60 7.58
CA ILE A 143 2.52 7.20 8.88
C ILE A 143 2.47 5.67 8.97
N PRO A 144 2.73 5.04 10.13
CA PRO A 144 2.52 3.61 10.29
C PRO A 144 1.13 3.20 9.79
N LYS A 145 1.07 2.20 8.89
CA LYS A 145 -0.17 1.84 8.20
C LYS A 145 -1.32 1.48 9.15
N SER A 146 -1.03 0.85 10.28
CA SER A 146 -2.01 0.52 11.31
C SER A 146 -2.69 1.76 11.90
N ILE A 147 -1.94 2.84 12.10
CA ILE A 147 -2.47 4.13 12.57
C ILE A 147 -3.24 4.80 11.44
N GLY A 148 -2.64 4.87 10.25
CA GLY A 148 -3.26 5.46 9.06
C GLY A 148 -4.60 4.83 8.71
N MET A 149 -4.70 3.49 8.73
CA MET A 149 -5.96 2.77 8.52
C MET A 149 -7.03 3.17 9.54
N LYS A 150 -6.71 3.16 10.84
CA LYS A 150 -7.66 3.54 11.91
C LYS A 150 -8.12 5.00 11.76
N MET A 151 -7.22 5.90 11.36
CA MET A 151 -7.57 7.32 11.09
C MET A 151 -8.51 7.46 9.90
N LEU A 152 -8.18 6.86 8.76
CA LEU A 152 -9.02 6.90 7.54
C LEU A 152 -10.42 6.34 7.80
N ILE A 153 -10.53 5.23 8.52
CA ILE A 153 -11.81 4.63 8.88
C ILE A 153 -12.69 5.59 9.66
N ARG A 154 -12.12 6.30 10.63
CA ARG A 154 -12.87 7.23 11.49
C ARG A 154 -13.24 8.55 10.81
N SER A 155 -12.33 9.06 9.95
CA SER A 155 -12.49 10.41 9.38
C SER A 155 -13.13 10.41 8.00
N MET A 156 -12.87 9.40 7.17
CA MET A 156 -13.26 9.38 5.75
C MET A 156 -14.36 8.35 5.44
N SER A 157 -14.64 7.42 6.36
CA SER A 157 -15.63 6.34 6.19
C SER A 157 -15.54 5.63 4.83
N PRO A 158 -14.37 5.12 4.43
CA PRO A 158 -14.18 4.50 3.12
C PRO A 158 -14.98 3.20 3.02
N LYS A 159 -15.31 2.79 1.79
CA LYS A 159 -15.87 1.45 1.53
C LYS A 159 -14.78 0.38 1.47
N VAL A 160 -13.59 0.79 1.05
CA VAL A 160 -12.43 -0.09 0.92
C VAL A 160 -11.21 0.57 1.58
N ILE A 161 -10.49 -0.18 2.40
CA ILE A 161 -9.21 0.24 2.98
C ILE A 161 -8.07 -0.54 2.31
N VAL A 162 -6.97 0.14 2.04
CA VAL A 162 -5.82 -0.43 1.35
C VAL A 162 -4.54 -0.10 2.10
N ALA A 163 -3.67 -1.10 2.25
CA ALA A 163 -2.31 -0.92 2.74
C ALA A 163 -1.37 -1.97 2.14
N ASP A 164 -0.09 -1.59 1.96
CA ASP A 164 0.95 -2.47 1.42
C ASP A 164 1.76 -3.14 2.54
N GLU A 165 2.29 -4.33 2.28
CA GLU A 165 3.23 -5.07 3.15
C GLU A 165 2.74 -5.26 4.60
N ILE A 166 1.60 -5.95 4.76
CA ILE A 166 1.12 -6.36 6.10
C ILE A 166 2.09 -7.35 6.73
N GLY A 167 2.50 -7.11 7.96
CA GLY A 167 3.46 -7.98 8.64
C GLY A 167 3.69 -7.72 10.12
N ARG A 168 2.92 -6.82 10.76
CA ARG A 168 3.02 -6.52 12.19
C ARG A 168 1.72 -6.83 12.92
N GLU A 169 1.79 -7.04 14.23
CA GLU A 169 0.59 -7.28 15.07
C GLU A 169 -0.40 -6.11 14.99
N GLU A 170 0.10 -4.88 15.01
CA GLU A 170 -0.74 -3.69 14.92
C GLU A 170 -1.50 -3.59 13.59
N ASP A 171 -0.95 -4.19 12.52
CA ASP A 171 -1.64 -4.27 11.23
C ASP A 171 -2.84 -5.21 11.32
N VAL A 172 -2.68 -6.37 12.01
CA VAL A 172 -3.77 -7.33 12.24
C VAL A 172 -4.91 -6.67 13.02
N GLU A 173 -4.59 -5.91 14.07
CA GLU A 173 -5.61 -5.17 14.84
C GLU A 173 -6.37 -4.16 13.98
N ALA A 174 -5.64 -3.41 13.13
CA ALA A 174 -6.24 -2.41 12.27
C ALA A 174 -7.13 -3.03 11.18
N ILE A 175 -6.72 -4.17 10.62
CA ILE A 175 -7.52 -4.95 9.66
C ILE A 175 -8.79 -5.48 10.32
N ASN A 176 -8.68 -6.07 11.51
CA ASN A 176 -9.84 -6.55 12.25
C ASN A 176 -10.80 -5.40 12.60
N TYR A 177 -10.28 -4.23 12.97
CA TYR A 177 -11.09 -3.03 13.20
C TYR A 177 -11.85 -2.61 11.94
N ALA A 178 -11.22 -2.65 10.76
CA ALA A 178 -11.87 -2.35 9.48
C ALA A 178 -13.01 -3.34 9.19
N VAL A 179 -12.74 -4.65 9.31
CA VAL A 179 -13.72 -5.71 9.04
C VAL A 179 -14.91 -5.62 10.00
N CYS A 180 -14.68 -5.40 11.30
CA CYS A 180 -15.73 -5.19 12.30
C CYS A 180 -16.55 -3.92 12.01
N SER A 181 -15.96 -2.93 11.34
CA SER A 181 -16.65 -1.71 10.89
C SER A 181 -17.39 -1.89 9.56
N GLY A 182 -17.41 -3.11 8.98
CA GLY A 182 -18.06 -3.40 7.71
C GLY A 182 -17.29 -2.91 6.47
N ILE A 183 -16.04 -2.49 6.65
CA ILE A 183 -15.16 -1.99 5.58
C ILE A 183 -14.40 -3.17 4.98
N LYS A 184 -14.33 -3.23 3.66
CA LYS A 184 -13.55 -4.23 2.94
C LYS A 184 -12.10 -3.79 2.80
N GLY A 185 -11.19 -4.76 2.65
CA GLY A 185 -9.76 -4.46 2.56
C GLY A 185 -9.04 -5.19 1.43
N VAL A 186 -8.08 -4.51 0.82
CA VAL A 186 -7.13 -5.09 -0.13
C VAL A 186 -5.72 -4.79 0.36
N PHE A 187 -4.96 -5.85 0.59
CA PHE A 187 -3.64 -5.76 1.20
C PHE A 187 -2.60 -6.55 0.42
N THR A 188 -1.32 -6.33 0.75
CA THR A 188 -0.25 -7.20 0.26
C THR A 188 0.55 -7.77 1.42
N ALA A 189 1.22 -8.90 1.18
CA ALA A 189 2.16 -9.49 2.11
C ALA A 189 3.28 -10.24 1.37
N HIS A 190 4.35 -10.57 2.10
CA HIS A 190 5.40 -11.44 1.61
C HIS A 190 5.08 -12.91 1.89
N GLY A 191 5.40 -13.77 0.93
CA GLY A 191 5.24 -15.22 1.01
C GLY A 191 5.20 -15.84 -0.39
N ASP A 192 5.35 -17.14 -0.47
CA ASP A 192 5.33 -17.90 -1.72
C ASP A 192 4.08 -18.80 -1.83
N SER A 193 3.53 -19.20 -0.69
CA SER A 193 2.47 -20.19 -0.63
C SER A 193 1.48 -19.92 0.51
N ILE A 194 0.36 -20.63 0.50
CA ILE A 194 -0.60 -20.60 1.60
C ILE A 194 0.01 -21.19 2.88
N GLU A 195 0.88 -22.18 2.73
CA GLU A 195 1.60 -22.82 3.83
C GLU A 195 2.51 -21.82 4.55
N ASP A 196 3.16 -20.90 3.80
CA ASP A 196 3.97 -19.83 4.38
C ASP A 196 3.10 -18.83 5.16
N ILE A 197 1.91 -18.51 4.64
CA ILE A 197 0.95 -17.64 5.33
C ILE A 197 0.51 -18.28 6.64
N ILE A 198 0.15 -19.57 6.62
CA ILE A 198 -0.31 -20.30 7.81
C ILE A 198 0.78 -20.37 8.88
N LYS A 199 2.03 -20.63 8.48
CA LYS A 199 3.19 -20.71 9.38
C LYS A 199 3.63 -19.36 9.92
N ASN A 200 3.31 -18.26 9.22
CA ASN A 200 3.66 -16.92 9.67
C ASN A 200 2.85 -16.57 10.92
N PRO A 201 3.49 -16.18 12.04
CA PRO A 201 2.80 -15.93 13.32
C PRO A 201 1.82 -14.75 13.25
N ILE A 202 2.02 -13.82 12.32
CA ILE A 202 1.17 -12.65 12.13
C ILE A 202 0.06 -12.94 11.12
N LEU A 203 0.43 -13.35 9.90
CA LEU A 203 -0.52 -13.59 8.81
C LEU A 203 -1.41 -14.81 9.08
N GLY A 204 -0.88 -15.82 9.79
CA GLY A 204 -1.64 -17.01 10.21
C GLY A 204 -2.83 -16.68 11.11
N LYS A 205 -2.76 -15.60 11.90
CA LYS A 205 -3.90 -15.12 12.69
C LYS A 205 -5.06 -14.69 11.79
N LEU A 206 -4.76 -13.91 10.75
CA LEU A 206 -5.76 -13.44 9.78
C LEU A 206 -6.33 -14.60 8.94
N TYR A 207 -5.50 -15.60 8.64
CA TYR A 207 -5.94 -16.82 7.97
C TYR A 207 -6.92 -17.62 8.85
N ASN A 208 -6.55 -17.90 10.10
CA ASN A 208 -7.34 -18.72 11.04
C ASN A 208 -8.67 -18.07 11.42
N THR A 209 -8.75 -16.74 11.40
CA THR A 209 -9.99 -15.99 11.66
C THR A 209 -10.86 -15.82 10.42
N ASN A 210 -10.46 -16.37 9.27
CA ASN A 210 -11.15 -16.22 7.97
C ASN A 210 -11.39 -14.73 7.61
N THR A 211 -10.46 -13.86 8.01
CA THR A 211 -10.56 -12.41 7.75
C THR A 211 -10.50 -12.11 6.25
N PHE A 212 -9.70 -12.88 5.50
CA PHE A 212 -9.60 -12.77 4.05
C PHE A 212 -10.46 -13.80 3.33
N GLU A 213 -11.18 -13.32 2.33
CA GLU A 213 -12.02 -14.14 1.42
C GLU A 213 -11.21 -14.65 0.23
N ARG A 214 -10.12 -13.95 -0.12
CA ARG A 214 -9.28 -14.24 -1.29
C ARG A 214 -7.80 -14.10 -0.97
N PHE A 215 -7.03 -15.11 -1.36
CA PHE A 215 -5.57 -15.10 -1.36
C PHE A 215 -5.08 -15.19 -2.80
N LEU A 216 -4.42 -14.14 -3.29
CA LEU A 216 -3.87 -14.06 -4.63
C LEU A 216 -2.34 -14.23 -4.56
N PHE A 217 -1.82 -15.27 -5.16
CA PHE A 217 -0.38 -15.52 -5.25
C PHE A 217 0.13 -15.11 -6.63
N LEU A 218 1.25 -14.37 -6.67
CA LEU A 218 1.92 -13.99 -7.91
C LEU A 218 3.15 -14.88 -8.09
N ASP A 219 3.18 -15.66 -9.15
CA ASP A 219 4.32 -16.48 -9.52
C ASP A 219 5.45 -15.65 -10.18
N GLU A 220 6.51 -16.33 -10.59
CA GLU A 220 7.67 -15.71 -11.26
C GLU A 220 7.30 -14.99 -12.57
N ASN A 221 6.30 -15.48 -13.26
CA ASN A 221 5.80 -14.92 -14.51
C ASN A 221 4.68 -13.91 -14.28
N ARG A 222 4.43 -13.50 -13.02
CA ARG A 222 3.32 -12.64 -12.60
C ARG A 222 1.94 -13.21 -12.95
N LYS A 223 1.84 -14.54 -13.06
CA LYS A 223 0.58 -15.23 -13.19
C LYS A 223 -0.09 -15.25 -11.82
N ILE A 224 -1.40 -15.03 -11.81
CA ILE A 224 -2.19 -14.98 -10.59
C ILE A 224 -2.77 -16.37 -10.33
N ILE A 225 -2.58 -16.85 -9.11
CA ILE A 225 -3.21 -18.05 -8.58
C ILE A 225 -4.07 -17.61 -7.41
N CYS A 226 -5.39 -17.71 -7.55
CA CYS A 226 -6.31 -17.36 -6.47
C CYS A 226 -6.71 -18.60 -5.68
N LYS A 227 -6.63 -18.52 -4.35
CA LYS A 227 -7.22 -19.48 -3.42
C LYS A 227 -8.36 -18.79 -2.66
N ASN A 228 -9.56 -19.34 -2.78
CA ASN A 228 -10.72 -18.90 -2.03
C ASN A 228 -10.73 -19.60 -0.67
N ILE A 229 -10.97 -18.85 0.39
CA ILE A 229 -11.37 -19.40 1.68
C ILE A 229 -12.86 -19.15 1.78
N ARG A 230 -13.61 -20.20 2.05
CA ARG A 230 -15.08 -20.15 2.14
C ARG A 230 -15.55 -19.23 3.26
#